data_65f336d162c9aa06e76eb0b744d94c5f
#
_entry.id   65f336d162c9aa06e76eb0b744d94c5f
#
_cell.length_a   1.000
_cell.length_b   1.000
_cell.length_c   1.000
_cell.angle_alpha   90.00
_cell.angle_beta   90.00
_cell.angle_gamma   90.00
#
_symmetry.space_group_name_H-M   'P 1'
#
loop_
_entity.id
_entity.type
_entity.pdbx_description
1 polymer ?
#
loop_
_entity_poly.entity_id
_entity_poly.type
_entity_poly.pdbx_seq_one_letter_code
_entity_poly.pdbx_strand_id
1 'polypeptide(L)'
;MTDELKGFILEEIDTLNNVANQRKEYYEKCKLQLLSIPNEPDEKIRINKTMNITNKLSCVEGEIMAYDNIIKALNDILNKDNPNKPKMAKIIPFVRRNKDD
;
A
#
# COMPACT_ATOMS: atom_id res chain seq x y z
N MET A 1 23.35 -9.35 8.92
CA MET A 1 22.89 -7.94 8.91
C MET A 1 23.35 -7.27 10.19
N THR A 2 23.85 -6.05 10.06
CA THR A 2 24.29 -5.30 11.25
C THR A 2 23.07 -4.74 11.99
N ASP A 3 23.26 -4.45 13.27
CA ASP A 3 22.19 -3.84 14.06
C ASP A 3 21.79 -2.47 13.51
N GLU A 4 22.77 -1.74 12.98
CA GLU A 4 22.51 -0.43 12.37
C GLU A 4 21.58 -0.54 11.17
N LEU A 5 21.87 -1.50 10.28
CA LEU A 5 21.04 -1.70 9.10
C LEU A 5 19.65 -2.18 9.48
N LYS A 6 19.58 -3.08 10.46
CA LYS A 6 18.30 -3.58 10.95
C LYS A 6 17.45 -2.44 11.53
N GLY A 7 18.09 -1.56 12.31
CA GLY A 7 17.42 -0.40 12.88
C GLY A 7 16.91 0.54 11.81
N PHE A 8 17.73 0.78 10.77
CA PHE A 8 17.33 1.62 9.66
C PHE A 8 16.10 1.04 8.93
N ILE A 9 16.11 -0.26 8.66
CA ILE A 9 14.99 -0.91 7.98
C ILE A 9 13.72 -0.81 8.80
N LEU A 10 13.81 -1.02 10.11
CA LEU A 10 12.65 -0.91 10.99
C LEU A 10 12.08 0.50 11.00
N GLU A 11 12.94 1.52 11.00
CA GLU A 11 12.50 2.91 10.94
C GLU A 11 11.81 3.20 9.61
N GLU A 12 12.36 2.68 8.51
CA GLU A 12 11.76 2.89 7.19
C GLU A 12 10.39 2.23 7.09
N ILE A 13 10.25 1.03 7.65
CA ILE A 13 8.95 0.36 7.68
C ILE A 13 7.93 1.20 8.43
N ASP A 14 8.33 1.75 9.58
CA ASP A 14 7.46 2.58 10.39
C ASP A 14 7.04 3.84 9.64
N THR A 15 8.01 4.51 9.01
CA THR A 15 7.74 5.71 8.22
C THR A 15 6.79 5.42 7.07
N LEU A 16 7.04 4.33 6.34
CA LEU A 16 6.21 3.94 5.21
C LEU A 16 4.79 3.58 5.65
N ASN A 17 4.66 2.91 6.79
CA ASN A 17 3.34 2.60 7.35
C ASN A 17 2.56 3.89 7.65
N ASN A 18 3.23 4.89 8.23
CA ASN A 18 2.58 6.15 8.53
C ASN A 18 2.13 6.87 7.28
N VAL A 19 3.00 6.92 6.26
CA VAL A 19 2.66 7.55 4.98
C VAL A 19 1.51 6.80 4.31
N ALA A 20 1.58 5.48 4.29
CA ALA A 20 0.53 4.66 3.69
C ALA A 20 -0.82 4.90 4.37
N ASN A 21 -0.82 4.99 5.71
CA ASN A 21 -2.05 5.25 6.45
C ASN A 21 -2.62 6.62 6.13
N GLN A 22 -1.76 7.64 6.00
CA GLN A 22 -2.20 8.97 5.59
C GLN A 22 -2.82 8.95 4.21
N ARG A 23 -2.25 8.18 3.29
CA ARG A 23 -2.78 8.03 1.94
C ARG A 23 -4.13 7.30 1.94
N LYS A 24 -4.28 6.30 2.80
CA LYS A 24 -5.56 5.59 2.95
C LYS A 24 -6.65 6.51 3.46
N GLU A 25 -6.32 7.39 4.41
CA GLU A 25 -7.27 8.39 4.92
C GLU A 25 -7.67 9.36 3.81
N TYR A 26 -6.70 9.83 3.05
CA TYR A 26 -6.96 10.73 1.93
C TYR A 26 -7.84 10.04 0.89
N TYR A 27 -7.57 8.76 0.61
CA TYR A 27 -8.38 7.97 -0.31
C TYR A 27 -9.84 7.94 0.12
N GLU A 28 -10.09 7.70 1.41
CA GLU A 28 -11.46 7.66 1.94
C GLU A 28 -12.13 9.02 1.82
N LYS A 29 -11.40 10.09 2.10
CA LYS A 29 -11.94 11.45 1.95
C LYS A 29 -12.33 11.74 0.51
N CYS A 30 -11.49 11.38 -0.43
CA CYS A 30 -11.78 11.57 -1.86
C CYS A 30 -12.99 10.74 -2.27
N LYS A 31 -13.09 9.52 -1.75
CA LYS A 31 -14.20 8.63 -2.05
C LYS A 31 -15.53 9.23 -1.58
N LEU A 32 -15.51 9.86 -0.40
CA LEU A 32 -16.70 10.51 0.14
C LEU A 32 -17.15 11.68 -0.73
N GLN A 33 -16.22 12.34 -1.42
CA GLN A 33 -16.59 13.45 -2.32
C GLN A 33 -17.47 12.97 -3.47
N LEU A 34 -17.41 11.70 -3.82
CA LEU A 34 -18.28 11.14 -4.86
C LEU A 34 -19.75 11.25 -4.48
N LEU A 35 -20.04 11.23 -3.17
CA LEU A 35 -21.41 11.29 -2.69
C LEU A 35 -22.09 12.63 -2.96
N SER A 36 -21.31 13.70 -3.14
CA SER A 36 -21.85 15.01 -3.43
C SER A 36 -22.13 15.25 -4.91
N ILE A 37 -21.56 14.41 -5.78
CA ILE A 37 -21.69 14.61 -7.22
C ILE A 37 -23.13 14.55 -7.72
N PRO A 38 -23.98 13.60 -7.27
CA PRO A 38 -25.37 13.54 -7.75
C PRO A 38 -26.18 14.81 -7.45
N ASN A 39 -25.74 15.62 -6.50
CA ASN A 39 -26.45 16.85 -6.13
C ASN A 39 -26.12 18.02 -7.06
N GLU A 40 -25.13 17.86 -7.93
CA GLU A 40 -24.73 18.90 -8.86
C GLU A 40 -25.69 18.92 -10.05
N PRO A 41 -26.41 20.05 -10.30
CA PRO A 41 -27.38 20.10 -11.39
C PRO A 41 -26.76 20.23 -12.78
N ASP A 42 -25.54 20.77 -12.88
CA ASP A 42 -24.89 20.98 -14.16
C ASP A 42 -24.14 19.71 -14.58
N GLU A 43 -24.53 19.17 -15.73
CA GLU A 43 -23.98 17.91 -16.23
C GLU A 43 -22.46 18.01 -16.50
N LYS A 44 -22.02 19.12 -17.08
CA LYS A 44 -20.59 19.30 -17.38
C LYS A 44 -19.76 19.33 -16.10
N ILE A 45 -20.29 20.01 -15.08
CA ILE A 45 -19.60 20.09 -13.78
C ILE A 45 -19.56 18.72 -13.13
N ARG A 46 -20.68 17.97 -13.21
CA ARG A 46 -20.70 16.62 -12.67
C ARG A 46 -19.63 15.73 -13.32
N ILE A 47 -19.55 15.77 -14.64
CA ILE A 47 -18.58 14.96 -15.38
C ILE A 47 -17.17 15.33 -14.97
N ASN A 48 -16.85 16.64 -14.91
CA ASN A 48 -15.52 17.10 -14.53
C ASN A 48 -15.14 16.67 -13.12
N LYS A 49 -16.08 16.80 -12.17
CA LYS A 49 -15.84 16.38 -10.80
C LYS A 49 -15.59 14.88 -10.71
N THR A 50 -16.40 14.11 -11.43
CA THR A 50 -16.25 12.65 -11.47
C THR A 50 -14.88 12.26 -11.98
N MET A 51 -14.46 12.86 -13.10
CA MET A 51 -13.15 12.56 -13.69
C MET A 51 -12.01 12.93 -12.73
N ASN A 52 -12.09 14.12 -12.13
CA ASN A 52 -11.05 14.59 -11.23
C ASN A 52 -10.92 13.69 -10.01
N ILE A 53 -12.04 13.34 -9.38
CA ILE A 53 -12.02 12.47 -8.20
C ILE A 53 -11.56 11.08 -8.56
N THR A 54 -12.04 10.54 -9.67
CA THR A 54 -11.64 9.20 -10.12
C THR A 54 -10.14 9.13 -10.38
N ASN A 55 -9.58 10.17 -11.03
CA ASN A 55 -8.14 10.23 -11.27
C ASN A 55 -7.35 10.30 -9.96
N LYS A 56 -7.81 11.09 -9.00
CA LYS A 56 -7.17 11.17 -7.69
C LYS A 56 -7.18 9.81 -6.99
N LEU A 57 -8.32 9.14 -7.03
CA LEU A 57 -8.46 7.82 -6.39
C LEU A 57 -7.49 6.81 -7.02
N SER A 58 -7.39 6.80 -8.35
CA SER A 58 -6.47 5.90 -9.03
C SER A 58 -5.02 6.16 -8.66
N CYS A 59 -4.62 7.44 -8.60
CA CYS A 59 -3.26 7.80 -8.24
C CYS A 59 -2.92 7.40 -6.81
N VAL A 60 -3.84 7.69 -5.88
CA VAL A 60 -3.61 7.37 -4.47
C VAL A 60 -3.58 5.86 -4.26
N GLU A 61 -4.45 5.13 -4.95
CA GLU A 61 -4.47 3.67 -4.88
C GLU A 61 -3.12 3.09 -5.32
N GLY A 62 -2.57 3.61 -6.42
CA GLY A 62 -1.26 3.19 -6.88
C GLY A 62 -0.16 3.47 -5.88
N GLU A 63 -0.21 4.64 -5.22
CA GLU A 63 0.75 4.99 -4.18
C GLU A 63 0.67 4.02 -3.00
N ILE A 64 -0.55 3.73 -2.54
CA ILE A 64 -0.75 2.81 -1.42
C ILE A 64 -0.18 1.44 -1.75
N MET A 65 -0.47 0.93 -2.95
CA MET A 65 0.05 -0.36 -3.38
C MET A 65 1.58 -0.36 -3.40
N ALA A 66 2.19 0.72 -3.88
CA ALA A 66 3.65 0.83 -3.92
C ALA A 66 4.24 0.79 -2.52
N TYR A 67 3.68 1.55 -1.59
CA TYR A 67 4.15 1.56 -0.20
C TYR A 67 4.01 0.19 0.43
N ASP A 68 2.86 -0.45 0.25
CA ASP A 68 2.62 -1.79 0.81
C ASP A 68 3.62 -2.80 0.27
N ASN A 69 3.95 -2.73 -1.02
CA ASN A 69 4.92 -3.62 -1.65
C ASN A 69 6.32 -3.41 -1.08
N ILE A 70 6.71 -2.15 -0.87
CA ILE A 70 8.02 -1.84 -0.29
C ILE A 70 8.11 -2.33 1.15
N ILE A 71 7.06 -2.10 1.93
CA ILE A 71 6.99 -2.58 3.32
C ILE A 71 7.14 -4.09 3.37
N LYS A 72 6.44 -4.78 2.48
CA LYS A 72 6.51 -6.23 2.41
C LYS A 72 7.93 -6.69 2.08
N ALA A 73 8.57 -6.03 1.11
CA ALA A 73 9.93 -6.38 0.72
C ALA A 73 10.91 -6.18 1.87
N LEU A 74 10.77 -5.07 2.62
CA LEU A 74 11.63 -4.79 3.75
C LEU A 74 11.44 -5.81 4.86
N ASN A 75 10.19 -6.20 5.13
CA ASN A 75 9.90 -7.23 6.11
C ASN A 75 10.49 -8.58 5.69
N ASP A 76 10.45 -8.90 4.40
CA ASP A 76 11.06 -10.13 3.90
C ASP A 76 12.56 -10.14 4.13
N ILE A 77 13.21 -9.00 3.93
CA ILE A 77 14.65 -8.87 4.17
C ILE A 77 14.97 -9.14 5.65
N LEU A 78 14.19 -8.54 6.55
CA LEU A 78 14.38 -8.77 7.98
C LEU A 78 14.15 -10.23 8.35
N ASN A 79 13.14 -10.84 7.78
CA ASN A 79 12.81 -12.23 8.10
C ASN A 79 13.86 -13.20 7.60
N LYS A 80 14.43 -12.94 6.44
CA LYS A 80 15.49 -13.81 5.89
C LYS A 80 16.73 -13.81 6.76
N ASP A 81 16.96 -12.71 7.46
CA ASP A 81 18.16 -12.54 8.28
C ASP A 81 17.95 -13.03 9.71
N ASN A 82 16.78 -13.54 10.02
CA ASN A 82 16.46 -14.00 11.37
C ASN A 82 16.76 -15.51 11.48
N PRO A 83 17.83 -15.89 12.16
CA PRO A 83 18.24 -17.31 12.23
C PRO A 83 17.28 -18.17 13.04
N ASN A 84 16.45 -17.56 13.90
CA ASN A 84 15.54 -18.30 14.75
C ASN A 84 14.18 -18.52 14.08
N LYS A 85 13.97 -17.89 12.93
CA LYS A 85 12.70 -18.03 12.24
C LYS A 85 12.70 -19.34 11.47
N PRO A 86 11.64 -20.18 11.66
CA PRO A 86 11.57 -21.42 10.90
C PRO A 86 11.54 -21.09 9.42
N LYS A 87 12.31 -21.80 8.65
CA LYS A 87 12.28 -21.66 7.21
C LYS A 87 10.91 -22.09 6.75
N MET A 88 10.22 -21.19 6.14
CA MET A 88 8.93 -21.49 5.54
C MET A 88 9.20 -22.50 4.43
N ALA A 89 8.83 -23.66 4.69
CA ALA A 89 9.00 -24.69 3.69
C ALA A 89 8.35 -24.30 2.41
N LYS A 90 8.75 -23.67 2.74
CA LYS A 90 8.34 -23.12 2.04
C LYS A 90 7.46 -22.87 1.46
N ILE A 91 7.47 -22.95 1.66
CA ILE A 91 6.65 -22.65 1.57
C ILE A 91 6.17 -22.53 0.93
N ILE A 92 6.16 -22.76 0.73
CA ILE A 92 5.67 -22.67 0.50
C ILE A 92 5.23 -22.29 -0.23
N PRO A 93 5.23 -22.40 -0.60
CA PRO A 93 4.82 -22.06 -0.97
C PRO A 93 4.39 -21.58 -1.69
N PHE A 94 4.56 -21.74 -2.13
CA PHE A 94 4.14 -21.34 -2.34
C PHE A 94 3.86 -21.21 -2.88
N VAL A 95 4.10 -21.09 -3.24
CA VAL A 95 3.90 -21.09 -3.28
C VAL A 95 3.75 -20.88 -3.98
N ARG A 96 3.90 -20.88 -4.36
CA ARG A 96 3.87 -20.85 -4.64
C ARG A 96 3.54 -20.97 -5.23
N ARG A 97 3.80 -20.82 -5.74
CA ARG A 97 3.67 -21.20 -5.98
C ARG A 97 3.28 -21.65 -6.34
N ASN A 98 3.61 -21.70 -6.81
CA ASN A 98 3.43 -22.46 -6.79
C ASN A 98 3.19 -22.92 -7.07
N LYS A 99 3.39 -22.81 -7.26
CA LYS A 99 3.39 -23.53 -7.15
C LYS A 99 3.16 -23.95 -7.12
N ASP A 100 3.51 -23.81 -7.60
CA ASP A 100 3.41 -24.39 -7.22
C ASP A 100 3.31 -24.46 -7.07
N ASP A 101 3.56 -24.20 -7.42
CA ASP A 101 3.39 -24.38 -6.88
C ASP A 101 3.23 -24.52 -6.92
#